data_f719cf5387b70b97619af3c9e9f10103
#
_entry.id   f719cf5387b70b97619af3c9e9f10103
#
_cell.length_a   1.000
_cell.length_b   1.000
_cell.length_c   1.000
_cell.angle_alpha   90.00
_cell.angle_beta   90.00
_cell.angle_gamma   90.00
#
_symmetry.space_group_name_H-M   'P 1'
#
loop_
_entity.id
_entity.type
_entity.pdbx_description
1 polymer ?
#
loop_
_entity_poly.entity_id
_entity_poly.type
_entity_poly.pdbx_seq_one_letter_code
_entity_poly.pdbx_strand_id
1 'polypeptide(L)'
;MYPAYPYRGYRRECEQVGLTFPPQHQERQPGLEYLMDPPPLAENPAVRGSGRLAGKAALITGGDSGIGRAVALAFAREGADVAISYLNEHKDAAETRRRVEAQGRGSLVLPADLRMESECARTVGRVMDRFERLDILVCNHAVQYVQPSILDIGADQLSDTFQTNILSYFYLIQAALPGMERGSAIITTTSITAYQ
;
A
#
# COMPACT_ATOMS: atom_id res chain seq x y z
N MET A 1 0.76 6.65 -22.78
CA MET A 1 -0.67 6.30 -22.95
C MET A 1 -1.04 5.45 -21.74
N TYR A 2 -2.09 5.82 -20.98
CA TYR A 2 -2.53 5.00 -19.84
C TYR A 2 -3.15 3.71 -20.36
N PRO A 3 -2.95 2.57 -19.67
CA PRO A 3 -3.61 1.33 -20.02
C PRO A 3 -5.13 1.54 -20.01
N ALA A 4 -5.80 1.17 -21.07
CA ALA A 4 -7.26 1.23 -21.09
C ALA A 4 -7.81 0.05 -20.28
N TYR A 5 -8.69 0.36 -19.33
CA TYR A 5 -9.46 -0.68 -18.63
C TYR A 5 -10.41 -1.34 -19.62
N PRO A 6 -10.44 -2.68 -19.69
CA PRO A 6 -11.29 -3.38 -20.66
C PRO A 6 -12.80 -3.12 -20.46
N TYR A 7 -13.18 -2.58 -19.28
CA TYR A 7 -14.57 -2.27 -18.93
C TYR A 7 -14.89 -0.76 -18.97
N ARG A 8 -13.96 0.08 -19.43
CA ARG A 8 -14.20 1.51 -19.67
C ARG A 8 -13.94 1.84 -21.12
N GLY A 9 -14.95 2.36 -21.82
CA GLY A 9 -14.82 2.78 -23.19
C GLY A 9 -16.16 3.21 -23.78
N TYR A 10 -16.12 3.81 -24.94
CA TYR A 10 -17.33 4.11 -25.73
C TYR A 10 -17.46 3.05 -26.82
N ARG A 11 -18.64 2.42 -26.94
CA ARG A 11 -18.98 1.71 -28.16
C ARG A 11 -19.11 2.71 -29.30
N ARG A 12 -18.59 2.35 -30.49
CA ARG A 12 -18.70 3.16 -31.69
C ARG A 12 -20.14 3.21 -32.27
N GLU A 13 -21.03 2.44 -31.74
CA GLU A 13 -22.47 2.46 -32.07
C GLU A 13 -23.18 3.22 -30.98
N CYS A 14 -23.70 4.38 -31.27
CA CYS A 14 -24.51 5.35 -30.51
C CYS A 14 -25.20 4.95 -29.17
N GLU A 15 -24.87 3.84 -28.56
CA GLU A 15 -25.27 3.45 -27.23
C GLU A 15 -24.13 3.65 -26.24
N GLN A 16 -24.28 4.63 -25.36
CA GLN A 16 -23.43 4.76 -24.18
C GLN A 16 -23.78 3.62 -23.21
N VAL A 17 -23.09 2.51 -23.30
CA VAL A 17 -23.16 1.46 -22.28
C VAL A 17 -22.19 1.84 -21.16
N GLY A 18 -22.72 2.14 -19.98
CA GLY A 18 -21.90 2.26 -18.79
C GLY A 18 -21.21 0.92 -18.51
N LEU A 19 -19.90 0.87 -18.70
CA LEU A 19 -19.11 -0.31 -18.33
C LEU A 19 -18.80 -0.20 -16.84
N THR A 20 -19.44 -1.03 -16.04
CA THR A 20 -19.14 -1.18 -14.62
C THR A 20 -18.23 -2.40 -14.43
N PHE A 21 -17.40 -2.36 -13.39
CA PHE A 21 -16.71 -3.56 -12.95
C PHE A 21 -17.73 -4.62 -12.53
N PRO A 22 -17.46 -5.93 -12.76
CA PRO A 22 -18.32 -6.98 -12.25
C PRO A 22 -18.41 -6.87 -10.72
N PRO A 23 -19.59 -7.13 -10.11
CA PRO A 23 -19.70 -7.15 -8.68
C PRO A 23 -18.85 -8.30 -8.12
N GLN A 24 -18.00 -7.98 -7.14
CA GLN A 24 -17.18 -8.99 -6.47
C GLN A 24 -17.03 -8.61 -5.00
N HIS A 25 -16.97 -9.61 -4.15
CA HIS A 25 -16.85 -9.49 -2.71
C HIS A 25 -15.90 -10.54 -2.15
N GLN A 26 -15.19 -10.23 -1.09
CA GLN A 26 -14.38 -11.17 -0.32
C GLN A 26 -14.79 -11.08 1.15
N GLU A 27 -15.02 -12.24 1.78
CA GLU A 27 -15.49 -12.36 3.15
C GLU A 27 -14.42 -12.03 4.21
N ARG A 28 -13.22 -11.71 3.75
CA ARG A 28 -12.08 -11.45 4.64
C ARG A 28 -11.51 -10.06 4.47
N GLN A 29 -10.87 -9.57 5.55
CA GLN A 29 -9.99 -8.41 5.58
C GLN A 29 -8.60 -8.84 6.09
N PRO A 30 -7.50 -8.38 5.47
CA PRO A 30 -7.43 -7.69 4.18
C PRO A 30 -7.86 -8.58 3.00
N GLY A 31 -8.33 -7.95 1.91
CA GLY A 31 -8.67 -8.66 0.67
C GLY A 31 -7.43 -9.19 -0.05
N LEU A 32 -7.63 -10.18 -0.92
CA LEU A 32 -6.58 -10.78 -1.75
C LEU A 32 -6.69 -10.24 -3.17
N GLU A 33 -5.71 -9.44 -3.59
CA GLU A 33 -5.73 -8.78 -4.90
C GLU A 33 -5.66 -9.78 -6.06
N TYR A 34 -4.91 -10.86 -5.88
CA TYR A 34 -4.78 -11.89 -6.92
C TYR A 34 -6.08 -12.66 -7.25
N LEU A 35 -7.14 -12.47 -6.44
CA LEU A 35 -8.48 -13.02 -6.70
C LEU A 35 -9.40 -12.04 -7.43
N MET A 36 -8.98 -10.79 -7.64
CA MET A 36 -9.82 -9.78 -8.30
C MET A 36 -9.87 -10.02 -9.82
N ASP A 37 -11.07 -9.87 -10.39
CA ASP A 37 -11.32 -9.95 -11.82
C ASP A 37 -12.12 -8.73 -12.30
N PRO A 38 -11.56 -7.85 -13.14
CA PRO A 38 -10.17 -7.86 -13.63
C PRO A 38 -9.16 -7.47 -12.51
N PRO A 39 -7.91 -7.92 -12.64
CA PRO A 39 -6.86 -7.50 -11.71
C PRO A 39 -6.60 -5.99 -11.83
N PRO A 40 -6.34 -5.29 -10.73
CA PRO A 40 -6.06 -3.87 -10.77
C PRO A 40 -4.74 -3.56 -11.48
N LEU A 41 -4.71 -2.42 -12.19
CA LEU A 41 -3.53 -1.93 -12.87
C LEU A 41 -2.70 -1.06 -11.91
N ALA A 42 -1.64 -1.63 -11.35
CA ALA A 42 -0.79 -0.93 -10.38
C ALA A 42 0.23 0.02 -11.02
N GLU A 43 0.48 -0.08 -12.33
CA GLU A 43 1.46 0.77 -13.01
C GLU A 43 1.12 1.02 -14.48
N ASN A 44 1.63 2.15 -15.00
CA ASN A 44 1.61 2.45 -16.42
C ASN A 44 3.00 2.13 -17.01
N PRO A 45 3.14 1.13 -17.90
CA PRO A 45 4.42 0.74 -18.47
C PRO A 45 5.03 1.80 -19.41
N ALA A 46 4.24 2.78 -19.87
CA ALA A 46 4.74 3.88 -20.69
C ALA A 46 5.47 4.96 -19.88
N VAL A 47 5.29 4.99 -18.56
CA VAL A 47 5.99 5.94 -17.67
C VAL A 47 7.37 5.42 -17.35
N ARG A 48 8.39 6.23 -17.64
CA ARG A 48 9.78 5.94 -17.28
C ARG A 48 10.16 6.71 -16.02
N GLY A 49 10.96 6.10 -15.16
CA GLY A 49 11.58 6.79 -14.03
C GLY A 49 12.61 7.82 -14.48
N SER A 50 12.78 8.86 -13.68
CA SER A 50 13.78 9.93 -13.86
C SER A 50 14.90 9.89 -12.83
N GLY A 51 14.90 8.89 -11.92
CA GLY A 51 15.93 8.69 -10.92
C GLY A 51 15.81 9.61 -9.70
N ARG A 52 14.65 10.22 -9.45
CA ARG A 52 14.44 11.17 -8.33
C ARG A 52 14.66 10.55 -6.94
N LEU A 53 14.54 9.24 -6.84
CA LEU A 53 14.74 8.50 -5.60
C LEU A 53 15.98 7.59 -5.64
N ALA A 54 16.92 7.86 -6.55
CA ALA A 54 18.15 7.09 -6.66
C ALA A 54 18.91 7.07 -5.32
N GLY A 55 19.24 5.86 -4.82
CA GLY A 55 19.95 5.67 -3.55
C GLY A 55 19.14 5.94 -2.29
N LYS A 56 17.81 6.11 -2.41
CA LYS A 56 16.88 6.24 -1.29
C LYS A 56 16.32 4.88 -0.89
N ALA A 57 15.93 4.74 0.38
CA ALA A 57 15.19 3.60 0.89
C ALA A 57 13.80 4.02 1.38
N ALA A 58 12.79 3.24 1.01
CA ALA A 58 11.41 3.50 1.38
C ALA A 58 10.79 2.30 2.09
N LEU A 59 9.98 2.56 3.12
CA LEU A 59 9.06 1.60 3.73
C LEU A 59 7.62 1.98 3.38
N ILE A 60 6.88 1.06 2.75
CA ILE A 60 5.47 1.22 2.43
C ILE A 60 4.66 0.18 3.18
N THR A 61 3.76 0.59 4.07
CA THR A 61 2.87 -0.32 4.78
C THR A 61 1.62 -0.62 3.94
N GLY A 62 1.15 -1.88 3.97
CA GLY A 62 0.14 -2.35 3.00
C GLY A 62 0.65 -2.27 1.56
N GLY A 63 1.95 -2.56 1.36
CA GLY A 63 2.61 -2.47 0.05
C GLY A 63 2.44 -3.72 -0.82
N ASP A 64 1.73 -4.71 -0.34
CA ASP A 64 1.44 -5.97 -1.03
C ASP A 64 0.49 -5.80 -2.20
N SER A 65 -0.45 -4.84 -2.12
CA SER A 65 -1.55 -4.71 -3.07
C SER A 65 -2.00 -3.26 -3.26
N GLY A 66 -2.94 -3.03 -4.16
CA GLY A 66 -3.66 -1.77 -4.37
C GLY A 66 -2.75 -0.55 -4.51
N ILE A 67 -3.08 0.50 -3.75
CA ILE A 67 -2.35 1.78 -3.74
C ILE A 67 -0.92 1.56 -3.24
N GLY A 68 -0.73 0.76 -2.18
CA GLY A 68 0.60 0.49 -1.63
C GLY A 68 1.55 -0.17 -2.64
N ARG A 69 1.07 -1.16 -3.39
CA ARG A 69 1.84 -1.76 -4.50
C ARG A 69 2.18 -0.73 -5.57
N ALA A 70 1.21 0.09 -5.98
CA ALA A 70 1.44 1.12 -6.99
C ALA A 70 2.51 2.13 -6.57
N VAL A 71 2.52 2.53 -5.30
CA VAL A 71 3.55 3.39 -4.70
C VAL A 71 4.91 2.68 -4.70
N ALA A 72 4.96 1.41 -4.25
CA ALA A 72 6.18 0.61 -4.23
C ALA A 72 6.83 0.51 -5.61
N LEU A 73 6.05 0.24 -6.65
CA LEU A 73 6.53 0.15 -8.03
C LEU A 73 6.96 1.51 -8.59
N ALA A 74 6.22 2.58 -8.27
CA ALA A 74 6.59 3.92 -8.68
C ALA A 74 7.92 4.37 -8.04
N PHE A 75 8.13 4.06 -6.75
CA PHE A 75 9.36 4.40 -6.05
C PHE A 75 10.55 3.57 -6.56
N ALA A 76 10.35 2.28 -6.80
CA ALA A 76 11.38 1.43 -7.41
C ALA A 76 11.79 1.96 -8.79
N ARG A 77 10.81 2.37 -9.62
CA ARG A 77 11.05 2.99 -10.93
C ARG A 77 11.86 4.28 -10.84
N GLU A 78 11.67 5.07 -9.79
CA GLU A 78 12.45 6.29 -9.52
C GLU A 78 13.81 6.00 -8.86
N GLY A 79 14.15 4.73 -8.61
CA GLY A 79 15.48 4.32 -8.15
C GLY A 79 15.61 4.03 -6.67
N ALA A 80 14.51 3.99 -5.90
CA ALA A 80 14.55 3.62 -4.50
C ALA A 80 14.63 2.11 -4.29
N ASP A 81 15.30 1.68 -3.23
CA ASP A 81 15.12 0.36 -2.64
C ASP A 81 13.87 0.36 -1.76
N VAL A 82 13.08 -0.73 -1.82
CA VAL A 82 11.72 -0.73 -1.28
C VAL A 82 11.50 -1.86 -0.30
N ALA A 83 11.15 -1.51 0.94
CA ALA A 83 10.55 -2.43 1.89
C ALA A 83 9.02 -2.28 1.85
N ILE A 84 8.31 -3.39 1.94
CA ILE A 84 6.87 -3.39 2.16
C ILE A 84 6.53 -4.18 3.41
N SER A 85 5.54 -3.71 4.18
CA SER A 85 4.89 -4.54 5.20
C SER A 85 3.46 -4.86 4.81
N TYR A 86 2.97 -6.01 5.28
CA TYR A 86 1.66 -6.54 5.00
C TYR A 86 1.23 -7.47 6.14
N LEU A 87 -0.04 -7.82 6.26
CA LEU A 87 -0.50 -8.66 7.36
C LEU A 87 -0.28 -10.16 7.06
N ASN A 88 -0.98 -10.71 6.06
CA ASN A 88 -0.93 -12.15 5.73
C ASN A 88 -1.15 -12.47 4.23
N GLU A 89 -1.08 -11.48 3.35
CA GLU A 89 -1.27 -11.57 1.89
C GLU A 89 0.04 -11.98 1.19
N HIS A 90 0.60 -13.14 1.58
CA HIS A 90 1.95 -13.58 1.16
C HIS A 90 2.14 -13.64 -0.35
N LYS A 91 1.10 -14.07 -1.10
CA LYS A 91 1.17 -14.19 -2.56
C LYS A 91 1.22 -12.82 -3.23
N ASP A 92 0.41 -11.88 -2.76
CA ASP A 92 0.39 -10.51 -3.26
C ASP A 92 1.70 -9.77 -2.93
N ALA A 93 2.23 -9.97 -1.71
CA ALA A 93 3.52 -9.42 -1.30
C ALA A 93 4.70 -9.99 -2.12
N ALA A 94 4.68 -11.28 -2.42
CA ALA A 94 5.70 -11.91 -3.27
C ALA A 94 5.67 -11.35 -4.71
N GLU A 95 4.49 -11.06 -5.25
CA GLU A 95 4.35 -10.43 -6.58
C GLU A 95 4.89 -8.99 -6.56
N THR A 96 4.58 -8.20 -5.53
CA THR A 96 5.14 -6.85 -5.39
C THR A 96 6.67 -6.90 -5.33
N ARG A 97 7.23 -7.79 -4.51
CA ARG A 97 8.67 -8.01 -4.42
C ARG A 97 9.27 -8.32 -5.79
N ARG A 98 8.74 -9.32 -6.49
CA ARG A 98 9.22 -9.72 -7.83
C ARG A 98 9.25 -8.55 -8.80
N ARG A 99 8.22 -7.68 -8.78
CA ARG A 99 8.12 -6.51 -9.68
C ARG A 99 9.09 -5.40 -9.30
N VAL A 100 9.37 -5.18 -8.02
CA VAL A 100 10.41 -4.24 -7.55
C VAL A 100 11.79 -4.74 -7.97
N GLU A 101 12.10 -6.02 -7.75
CA GLU A 101 13.37 -6.64 -8.12
C GLU A 101 13.59 -6.62 -9.65
N ALA A 102 12.53 -6.78 -10.44
CA ALA A 102 12.58 -6.67 -11.91
C ALA A 102 12.98 -5.28 -12.41
N GLN A 103 12.88 -4.24 -11.58
CA GLN A 103 13.37 -2.89 -11.86
C GLN A 103 14.82 -2.67 -11.39
N GLY A 104 15.52 -3.74 -10.96
CA GLY A 104 16.89 -3.69 -10.49
C GLY A 104 17.07 -3.06 -9.11
N ARG A 105 15.99 -3.03 -8.29
CA ARG A 105 16.04 -2.44 -6.94
C ARG A 105 16.00 -3.49 -5.85
N GLY A 106 16.63 -3.17 -4.71
CA GLY A 106 16.54 -3.97 -3.50
C GLY A 106 15.11 -4.05 -2.99
N SER A 107 14.65 -5.24 -2.61
CA SER A 107 13.32 -5.42 -2.03
C SER A 107 13.38 -6.18 -0.70
N LEU A 108 12.50 -5.78 0.24
CA LEU A 108 12.31 -6.46 1.53
C LEU A 108 10.80 -6.60 1.77
N VAL A 109 10.34 -7.80 2.13
CA VAL A 109 8.92 -8.05 2.45
C VAL A 109 8.79 -8.52 3.89
N LEU A 110 7.91 -7.88 4.66
CA LEU A 110 7.81 -8.02 6.11
C LEU A 110 6.35 -8.30 6.50
N PRO A 111 5.98 -9.55 6.82
CA PRO A 111 4.71 -9.81 7.46
C PRO A 111 4.73 -9.24 8.88
N ALA A 112 3.74 -8.40 9.22
CA ALA A 112 3.65 -7.73 10.51
C ALA A 112 2.23 -7.30 10.82
N ASP A 113 1.77 -7.54 12.04
CA ASP A 113 0.55 -6.95 12.57
C ASP A 113 0.89 -5.59 13.21
N LEU A 114 0.70 -4.54 12.45
CA LEU A 114 1.09 -3.18 12.83
C LEU A 114 0.17 -2.55 13.90
N ARG A 115 -0.87 -3.25 14.36
CA ARG A 115 -1.64 -2.83 15.54
C ARG A 115 -0.79 -2.88 16.82
N MET A 116 0.30 -3.63 16.78
CA MET A 116 1.21 -3.79 17.90
C MET A 116 2.42 -2.87 17.75
N GLU A 117 2.67 -2.02 18.76
CA GLU A 117 3.82 -1.10 18.79
C GLU A 117 5.16 -1.82 18.57
N SER A 118 5.33 -2.99 19.21
CA SER A 118 6.56 -3.81 19.09
C SER A 118 6.79 -4.29 17.66
N GLU A 119 5.72 -4.62 16.91
CA GLU A 119 5.82 -5.03 15.51
C GLU A 119 6.16 -3.85 14.60
N CYS A 120 5.64 -2.65 14.90
CA CYS A 120 6.02 -1.43 14.21
C CYS A 120 7.52 -1.14 14.39
N ALA A 121 8.02 -1.18 15.62
CA ALA A 121 9.43 -1.00 15.92
C ALA A 121 10.31 -2.07 15.24
N ARG A 122 9.91 -3.33 15.30
CA ARG A 122 10.60 -4.43 14.64
C ARG A 122 10.65 -4.25 13.12
N THR A 123 9.54 -3.82 12.51
CA THR A 123 9.45 -3.59 11.07
C THR A 123 10.42 -2.51 10.63
N VAL A 124 10.44 -1.37 11.31
CA VAL A 124 11.38 -0.28 11.03
C VAL A 124 12.83 -0.74 11.24
N GLY A 125 13.12 -1.42 12.35
CA GLY A 125 14.47 -1.97 12.62
C GLY A 125 14.96 -2.87 11.50
N ARG A 126 14.13 -3.79 10.98
CA ARG A 126 14.46 -4.66 9.85
C ARG A 126 14.76 -3.89 8.55
N VAL A 127 14.11 -2.76 8.32
CA VAL A 127 14.39 -1.89 7.17
C VAL A 127 15.75 -1.22 7.33
N MET A 128 16.04 -0.69 8.53
CA MET A 128 17.31 -0.07 8.86
C MET A 128 18.47 -1.08 8.75
N ASP A 129 18.29 -2.30 9.28
CA ASP A 129 19.28 -3.38 9.17
C ASP A 129 19.58 -3.77 7.71
N ARG A 130 18.56 -3.72 6.85
CA ARG A 130 18.67 -4.18 5.45
C ARG A 130 19.23 -3.13 4.51
N PHE A 131 18.83 -1.86 4.68
CA PHE A 131 19.19 -0.77 3.76
C PHE A 131 20.11 0.27 4.39
N GLU A 132 20.40 0.17 5.69
CA GLU A 132 21.23 1.09 6.48
C GLU A 132 20.69 2.53 6.52
N ARG A 133 19.46 2.71 6.05
CA ARG A 133 18.75 4.00 5.98
C ARG A 133 17.23 3.83 5.82
N LEU A 134 16.50 4.86 6.17
CA LEU A 134 15.09 5.04 5.84
C LEU A 134 14.84 6.50 5.47
N ASP A 135 14.60 6.77 4.19
CA ASP A 135 14.36 8.12 3.69
C ASP A 135 12.86 8.43 3.55
N ILE A 136 12.05 7.42 3.29
CA ILE A 136 10.63 7.62 3.04
C ILE A 136 9.83 6.55 3.79
N LEU A 137 8.93 7.03 4.66
CA LEU A 137 7.92 6.20 5.31
C LEU A 137 6.55 6.51 4.72
N VAL A 138 5.87 5.50 4.17
CA VAL A 138 4.51 5.61 3.67
C VAL A 138 3.60 4.74 4.53
N CYS A 139 2.79 5.37 5.38
CA CYS A 139 1.74 4.72 6.15
C CYS A 139 0.48 4.64 5.30
N ASN A 140 0.20 3.43 4.77
CA ASN A 140 -0.88 3.24 3.79
C ASN A 140 -1.82 2.08 4.15
N HIS A 141 -1.38 1.14 5.02
CA HIS A 141 -2.26 0.05 5.46
C HIS A 141 -3.49 0.59 6.18
N ALA A 142 -4.63 -0.04 5.96
CA ALA A 142 -5.88 0.30 6.62
C ALA A 142 -6.86 -0.88 6.59
N VAL A 143 -7.82 -0.86 7.49
CA VAL A 143 -9.03 -1.69 7.44
C VAL A 143 -10.26 -0.79 7.35
N GLN A 144 -11.29 -1.30 6.69
CA GLN A 144 -12.57 -0.61 6.60
C GLN A 144 -13.71 -1.63 6.69
N TYR A 145 -14.55 -1.45 7.71
CA TYR A 145 -15.73 -2.27 7.95
C TYR A 145 -16.97 -1.42 7.66
N VAL A 146 -17.70 -1.81 6.61
CA VAL A 146 -18.93 -1.09 6.23
C VAL A 146 -20.07 -1.51 7.17
N GLN A 147 -20.70 -0.52 7.80
CA GLN A 147 -21.88 -0.72 8.64
C GLN A 147 -23.00 0.21 8.17
N PRO A 148 -24.25 -0.25 8.15
CA PRO A 148 -25.39 0.57 7.72
C PRO A 148 -25.75 1.67 8.74
N SER A 149 -25.38 1.48 10.01
CA SER A 149 -25.68 2.43 11.09
C SER A 149 -24.52 2.48 12.09
N ILE A 150 -24.34 3.61 12.73
CA ILE A 150 -23.41 3.76 13.87
C ILE A 150 -23.79 2.83 15.03
N LEU A 151 -25.06 2.46 15.16
CA LEU A 151 -25.54 1.55 16.20
C LEU A 151 -25.07 0.10 15.99
N ASP A 152 -24.62 -0.23 14.78
CA ASP A 152 -24.11 -1.56 14.42
C ASP A 152 -22.59 -1.68 14.65
N ILE A 153 -21.92 -0.58 15.00
CA ILE A 153 -20.48 -0.57 15.26
C ILE A 153 -20.23 -1.05 16.69
N GLY A 154 -19.73 -2.28 16.81
CA GLY A 154 -19.32 -2.84 18.11
C GLY A 154 -17.98 -2.27 18.60
N ALA A 155 -17.74 -2.39 19.92
CA ALA A 155 -16.52 -1.90 20.55
C ALA A 155 -15.24 -2.52 19.95
N ASP A 156 -15.27 -3.81 19.63
CA ASP A 156 -14.11 -4.51 19.05
C ASP A 156 -13.79 -3.99 17.64
N GLN A 157 -14.81 -3.79 16.79
CA GLN A 157 -14.63 -3.20 15.46
C GLN A 157 -14.07 -1.78 15.55
N LEU A 158 -14.60 -0.97 16.48
CA LEU A 158 -14.11 0.39 16.71
C LEU A 158 -12.63 0.37 17.15
N SER A 159 -12.31 -0.47 18.14
CA SER A 159 -10.94 -0.63 18.64
C SER A 159 -9.99 -1.07 17.53
N ASP A 160 -10.35 -2.10 16.75
CA ASP A 160 -9.54 -2.61 15.65
C ASP A 160 -9.29 -1.54 14.57
N THR A 161 -10.32 -0.76 14.24
CA THR A 161 -10.21 0.34 13.28
C THR A 161 -9.22 1.41 13.75
N PHE A 162 -9.31 1.84 15.01
CA PHE A 162 -8.40 2.84 15.55
C PHE A 162 -6.97 2.29 15.70
N GLN A 163 -6.83 1.06 16.18
CA GLN A 163 -5.52 0.41 16.29
C GLN A 163 -4.83 0.33 14.93
N THR A 164 -5.56 -0.11 13.89
CA THR A 164 -5.00 -0.31 12.56
C THR A 164 -4.77 1.00 11.82
N ASN A 165 -5.75 1.92 11.80
CA ASN A 165 -5.71 3.07 10.89
C ASN A 165 -5.10 4.32 11.52
N ILE A 166 -5.01 4.38 12.86
CA ILE A 166 -4.57 5.58 13.58
C ILE A 166 -3.35 5.30 14.45
N LEU A 167 -3.48 4.42 15.46
CA LEU A 167 -2.42 4.24 16.46
C LEU A 167 -1.16 3.64 15.85
N SER A 168 -1.31 2.70 14.93
CA SER A 168 -0.19 2.11 14.20
C SER A 168 0.67 3.14 13.45
N TYR A 169 0.05 4.18 12.90
CA TYR A 169 0.77 5.26 12.22
C TYR A 169 1.66 6.04 13.20
N PHE A 170 1.15 6.32 14.40
CA PHE A 170 1.96 6.92 15.46
C PHE A 170 3.12 6.02 15.86
N TYR A 171 2.90 4.72 16.06
CA TYR A 171 3.95 3.77 16.44
C TYR A 171 5.04 3.66 15.36
N LEU A 172 4.64 3.60 14.08
CA LEU A 172 5.59 3.58 12.96
C LEU A 172 6.41 4.86 12.89
N ILE A 173 5.75 6.03 13.02
CA ILE A 173 6.43 7.33 12.98
C ILE A 173 7.40 7.46 14.15
N GLN A 174 6.98 7.09 15.37
CA GLN A 174 7.85 7.11 16.55
C GLN A 174 9.05 6.19 16.41
N ALA A 175 8.87 5.01 15.82
CA ALA A 175 9.97 4.07 15.57
C ALA A 175 10.92 4.57 14.46
N ALA A 176 10.40 5.19 13.42
CA ALA A 176 11.17 5.59 12.24
C ALA A 176 11.95 6.91 12.46
N LEU A 177 11.33 7.88 13.13
CA LEU A 177 11.82 9.26 13.20
C LEU A 177 13.26 9.38 13.75
N PRO A 178 13.69 8.62 14.78
CA PRO A 178 15.06 8.69 15.29
C PRO A 178 16.14 8.29 14.27
N GLY A 179 15.80 7.43 13.29
CA GLY A 179 16.71 6.96 12.24
C GLY A 179 16.57 7.70 10.91
N MET A 180 15.62 8.64 10.79
CA MET A 180 15.40 9.41 9.57
C MET A 180 16.23 10.69 9.59
N GLU A 181 16.99 10.92 8.54
CA GLU A 181 17.83 12.10 8.39
C GLU A 181 17.06 13.29 7.81
N ARG A 182 17.67 14.48 7.88
CA ARG A 182 17.13 15.69 7.26
C ARG A 182 16.94 15.49 5.74
N GLY A 183 15.75 15.82 5.25
CA GLY A 183 15.36 15.59 3.86
C GLY A 183 14.59 14.29 3.62
N SER A 184 14.35 13.51 4.68
CA SER A 184 13.42 12.39 4.66
C SER A 184 11.96 12.86 4.63
N ALA A 185 11.04 11.98 4.24
CA ALA A 185 9.62 12.26 4.12
C ALA A 185 8.77 11.19 4.81
N ILE A 186 7.70 11.64 5.47
CA ILE A 186 6.64 10.77 6.00
C ILE A 186 5.35 11.11 5.27
N ILE A 187 4.70 10.10 4.71
CA ILE A 187 3.48 10.21 3.92
C ILE A 187 2.41 9.33 4.57
N THR A 188 1.24 9.89 4.82
CA THR A 188 0.09 9.14 5.36
C THR A 188 -1.04 9.14 4.34
N THR A 189 -1.61 7.96 4.06
CA THR A 189 -2.80 7.81 3.24
C THR A 189 -4.03 8.13 4.08
N THR A 190 -4.85 9.05 3.60
CA THR A 190 -6.13 9.44 4.22
C THR A 190 -7.26 9.29 3.21
N SER A 191 -8.50 9.57 3.63
CA SER A 191 -9.66 9.45 2.75
C SER A 191 -10.50 10.71 2.73
N ILE A 192 -11.16 10.98 1.60
CA ILE A 192 -12.16 12.02 1.46
C ILE A 192 -13.34 11.82 2.42
N THR A 193 -13.61 10.60 2.84
CA THR A 193 -14.65 10.28 3.83
C THR A 193 -14.41 10.92 5.21
N ALA A 194 -13.22 11.48 5.44
CA ALA A 194 -12.94 12.28 6.63
C ALA A 194 -13.68 13.64 6.62
N TYR A 195 -14.23 14.07 5.49
CA TYR A 195 -14.86 15.38 5.29
C TYR A 195 -16.34 15.32 4.93
N GLN A 196 -16.94 14.13 4.88
CA GLN A 196 -18.36 13.93 4.52
C GLN A 196 -19.13 13.27 5.66
#